data_18b000813fb615f8a7ef33b30c610c77
#
_entry.id   18b000813fb615f8a7ef33b30c610c77
#
_cell.length_a   1.000
_cell.length_b   1.000
_cell.length_c   1.000
_cell.angle_alpha   90.00
_cell.angle_beta   90.00
_cell.angle_gamma   90.00
#
_symmetry.space_group_name_H-M   'P 1'
#
loop_
_entity.id
_entity.type
_entity.pdbx_description
1 polymer ?
#
loop_
_entity_poly.entity_id
_entity_poly.type
_entity_poly.pdbx_seq_one_letter_code
_entity_poly.pdbx_strand_id
1 'polypeptide(L)'
;MREVCFLVGRGDAILWADASDSAAALPDSRARWEAIWDHRDELEAIVHSHPVGPAAFSAEDRSTMQAIDSALGRAMRYCVVAPRVTIARTGTIDETISPEPWWAALLRLASGMRKED
;
A
#
# COMPACT_ATOMS: atom_id res chain seq x y z
N MET A 1 -4.57 -3.18 16.15
CA MET A 1 -4.25 -3.19 14.71
C MET A 1 -4.50 -1.83 14.10
N ARG A 2 -3.77 -1.51 13.08
CA ARG A 2 -3.87 -0.21 12.37
C ARG A 2 -3.53 -0.40 10.89
N GLU A 3 -3.99 0.52 10.05
CA GLU A 3 -3.55 0.55 8.65
C GLU A 3 -2.22 1.29 8.54
N VAL A 4 -1.31 0.71 7.78
CA VAL A 4 0.05 1.21 7.56
C VAL A 4 0.28 1.32 6.06
N CYS A 5 1.00 2.34 5.63
CA CYS A 5 1.39 2.55 4.25
C CYS A 5 2.91 2.57 4.14
N PHE A 6 3.45 1.86 3.13
CA PHE A 6 4.85 1.98 2.72
C PHE A 6 4.93 2.53 1.30
N LEU A 7 5.87 3.42 1.08
CA LEU A 7 6.32 3.78 -0.27
C LEU A 7 7.53 2.90 -0.57
N VAL A 8 7.44 2.10 -1.63
CA VAL A 8 8.44 1.10 -1.99
C VAL A 8 9.16 1.53 -3.26
N GLY A 9 10.47 1.52 -3.22
CA GLY A 9 11.32 1.88 -4.35
C GLY A 9 12.00 0.67 -4.97
N ARG A 10 13.01 0.94 -5.79
CA ARG A 10 13.79 -0.09 -6.49
C ARG A 10 14.42 -1.05 -5.52
N GLY A 11 14.43 -2.32 -5.89
CA GLY A 11 14.98 -3.37 -5.05
C GLY A 11 14.19 -3.61 -3.77
N ASP A 12 12.89 -3.28 -3.77
CA ASP A 12 12.02 -3.41 -2.61
C ASP A 12 12.48 -2.59 -1.40
N ALA A 13 13.14 -1.46 -1.63
CA ALA A 13 13.54 -0.55 -0.56
C ALA A 13 12.33 0.22 -0.03
N ILE A 14 12.24 0.36 1.28
CA ILE A 14 11.21 1.20 1.92
C ILE A 14 11.72 2.64 1.93
N LEU A 15 11.08 3.50 1.15
CA LEU A 15 11.45 4.90 1.03
C LEU A 15 10.84 5.77 2.12
N TRP A 16 9.64 5.43 2.56
CA TRP A 16 8.87 6.20 3.53
C TRP A 16 7.70 5.36 4.05
N ALA A 17 7.24 5.67 5.24
CA ALA A 17 6.12 4.95 5.86
C ALA A 17 5.29 5.88 6.74
N ASP A 18 3.99 5.59 6.83
CA ASP A 18 3.11 6.18 7.82
C ASP A 18 2.04 5.19 8.26
N ALA A 19 1.28 5.56 9.28
CA ALA A 19 0.24 4.72 9.84
C ALA A 19 -0.91 5.58 10.36
N SER A 20 -2.11 5.01 10.32
CA SER A 20 -3.27 5.58 11.01
C SER A 20 -3.42 4.97 12.40
N ASP A 21 -4.35 5.50 13.19
CA ASP A 21 -4.73 4.91 14.47
C ASP A 21 -5.89 3.91 14.31
N SER A 22 -6.38 3.72 13.10
CA SER A 22 -7.54 2.88 12.80
C SER A 22 -7.13 1.61 12.07
N ALA A 23 -7.78 0.48 12.41
CA ALA A 23 -7.64 -0.77 11.69
C ALA A 23 -8.46 -0.80 10.38
N ALA A 24 -9.36 0.15 10.19
CA ALA A 24 -10.32 0.15 9.09
C ALA A 24 -10.14 1.30 8.10
N ALA A 25 -9.27 2.26 8.39
CA ALA A 25 -9.08 3.43 7.53
C ALA A 25 -7.66 3.97 7.58
N LEU A 26 -7.21 4.46 6.43
CA LEU A 26 -5.95 5.20 6.29
C LEU A 26 -6.29 6.54 5.64
N PRO A 27 -6.67 7.55 6.45
CA PRO A 27 -7.04 8.85 5.90
C PRO A 27 -5.92 9.49 5.11
N ASP A 28 -6.28 10.38 4.18
CA ASP A 28 -5.31 11.17 3.44
C ASP A 28 -4.41 11.96 4.40
N SER A 29 -3.17 12.12 3.98
CA SER A 29 -2.15 12.80 4.75
C SER A 29 -1.33 13.68 3.81
N ARG A 30 -1.19 14.95 4.17
CA ARG A 30 -0.33 15.87 3.43
C ARG A 30 1.10 15.34 3.38
N ALA A 31 1.60 14.82 4.49
CA ALA A 31 2.95 14.26 4.56
C ALA A 31 3.13 13.09 3.58
N ARG A 32 2.11 12.24 3.44
CA ARG A 32 2.16 11.13 2.46
C ARG A 32 2.18 11.65 1.03
N TRP A 33 1.34 12.62 0.69
CA TRP A 33 1.33 13.20 -0.64
C TRP A 33 2.65 13.89 -0.97
N GLU A 34 3.24 14.60 -0.03
CA GLU A 34 4.57 15.21 -0.19
C GLU A 34 5.64 14.15 -0.38
N ALA A 35 5.60 13.07 0.39
CA ALA A 35 6.56 11.96 0.26
C ALA A 35 6.44 11.26 -1.10
N ILE A 36 5.22 11.02 -1.59
CA ILE A 36 4.98 10.45 -2.92
C ILE A 36 5.63 11.34 -3.98
N TRP A 37 5.39 12.64 -3.90
CA TRP A 37 5.95 13.58 -4.85
C TRP A 37 7.49 13.63 -4.78
N ASP A 38 8.04 13.71 -3.57
CA ASP A 38 9.49 13.79 -3.36
C ASP A 38 10.21 12.54 -3.84
N HIS A 39 9.59 11.36 -3.71
CA HIS A 39 10.18 10.08 -4.11
C HIS A 39 9.73 9.61 -5.50
N ARG A 40 9.01 10.41 -6.26
CA ARG A 40 8.37 9.98 -7.51
C ARG A 40 9.31 9.33 -8.54
N ASP A 41 10.58 9.74 -8.57
CA ASP A 41 11.54 9.20 -9.51
C ASP A 41 12.08 7.82 -9.10
N GLU A 42 11.98 7.47 -7.82
CA GLU A 42 12.44 6.20 -7.27
C GLU A 42 11.28 5.25 -6.98
N LEU A 43 10.08 5.77 -6.89
CA LEU A 43 8.90 5.06 -6.43
C LEU A 43 8.45 4.01 -7.44
N GLU A 44 8.31 2.76 -6.98
CA GLU A 44 7.81 1.65 -7.79
C GLU A 44 6.44 1.15 -7.35
N ALA A 45 6.16 1.18 -6.04
CA ALA A 45 4.89 0.71 -5.52
C ALA A 45 4.46 1.48 -4.28
N ILE A 46 3.15 1.61 -4.10
CA ILE A 46 2.54 2.15 -2.90
C ILE A 46 1.71 1.02 -2.30
N VAL A 47 2.03 0.65 -1.06
CA VAL A 47 1.44 -0.52 -0.44
C VAL A 47 0.84 -0.15 0.91
N HIS A 48 -0.32 -0.75 1.23
CA HIS A 48 -0.94 -0.52 2.53
C HIS A 48 -1.55 -1.80 3.08
N SER A 49 -1.79 -1.81 4.39
CA SER A 49 -2.36 -2.97 5.06
C SER A 49 -3.87 -2.85 5.19
N HIS A 50 -4.56 -4.00 5.06
CA HIS A 50 -5.97 -4.17 5.41
C HIS A 50 -6.06 -5.19 6.54
N PRO A 51 -5.87 -4.77 7.81
CA PRO A 51 -5.94 -5.72 8.92
C PRO A 51 -7.34 -6.26 9.16
N VAL A 52 -8.36 -5.52 8.75
CA VAL A 52 -9.77 -5.96 8.81
C VAL A 52 -10.42 -5.71 7.45
N GLY A 53 -11.49 -6.44 7.16
CA GLY A 53 -12.21 -6.31 5.91
C GLY A 53 -11.64 -7.19 4.79
N PRO A 54 -12.11 -7.02 3.55
CA PRO A 54 -11.71 -7.89 2.45
C PRO A 54 -10.28 -7.59 1.97
N ALA A 55 -9.64 -8.62 1.41
CA ALA A 55 -8.36 -8.51 0.71
C ALA A 55 -8.58 -7.92 -0.69
N ALA A 56 -8.99 -6.66 -0.75
CA ALA A 56 -9.34 -5.97 -1.98
C ALA A 56 -9.18 -4.47 -1.80
N PHE A 57 -9.03 -3.76 -2.91
CA PHE A 57 -9.00 -2.30 -2.91
C PHE A 57 -10.41 -1.77 -2.73
N SER A 58 -10.62 -0.87 -1.77
CA SER A 58 -11.89 -0.19 -1.57
C SER A 58 -12.15 0.84 -2.66
N ALA A 59 -13.38 1.37 -2.70
CA ALA A 59 -13.70 2.48 -3.61
C ALA A 59 -12.85 3.71 -3.30
N GLU A 60 -12.58 3.98 -2.03
CA GLU A 60 -11.72 5.09 -1.60
C GLU A 60 -10.27 4.85 -2.04
N ASP A 61 -9.77 3.63 -1.91
CA ASP A 61 -8.45 3.24 -2.40
C ASP A 61 -8.33 3.54 -3.89
N ARG A 62 -9.29 3.08 -4.68
CA ARG A 62 -9.28 3.28 -6.13
C ARG A 62 -9.32 4.75 -6.52
N SER A 63 -10.09 5.55 -5.80
CA SER A 63 -10.16 7.00 -6.03
C SER A 63 -8.80 7.66 -5.76
N THR A 64 -8.15 7.31 -4.66
CA THR A 64 -6.82 7.81 -4.31
C THR A 64 -5.77 7.36 -5.34
N MET A 65 -5.81 6.10 -5.75
CA MET A 65 -4.90 5.56 -6.76
C MET A 65 -5.03 6.31 -8.09
N GLN A 66 -6.24 6.61 -8.50
CA GLN A 66 -6.49 7.38 -9.72
C GLN A 66 -5.91 8.80 -9.61
N ALA A 67 -6.05 9.44 -8.46
CA ALA A 67 -5.50 10.76 -8.21
C ALA A 67 -3.96 10.75 -8.24
N ILE A 68 -3.34 9.72 -7.67
CA ILE A 68 -1.88 9.54 -7.68
C ILE A 68 -1.37 9.34 -9.10
N ASP A 69 -1.99 8.42 -9.85
CA ASP A 69 -1.61 8.15 -11.24
C ASP A 69 -1.71 9.41 -12.09
N SER A 70 -2.76 10.18 -11.89
CA SER A 70 -2.97 11.44 -12.60
C SER A 70 -1.87 12.47 -12.27
N ALA A 71 -1.54 12.60 -10.98
CA ALA A 71 -0.52 13.54 -10.52
C ALA A 71 0.88 13.16 -11.02
N LEU A 72 1.21 11.87 -11.06
CA LEU A 72 2.51 11.38 -11.49
C LEU A 72 2.61 11.20 -13.02
N GLY A 73 1.49 11.22 -13.72
CA GLY A 73 1.45 11.04 -15.18
C GLY A 73 1.76 9.61 -15.62
N ARG A 74 1.54 8.63 -14.76
CA ARG A 74 1.78 7.21 -15.06
C ARG A 74 0.96 6.30 -14.14
N ALA A 75 0.73 5.06 -14.59
CA ALA A 75 0.09 4.05 -13.77
C ALA A 75 1.13 3.49 -12.80
N MET A 76 0.86 3.63 -11.50
CA MET A 76 1.68 3.08 -10.43
C MET A 76 1.23 1.66 -10.10
N ARG A 77 2.11 0.90 -9.44
CA ARG A 77 1.76 -0.37 -8.84
C ARG A 77 1.29 -0.13 -7.42
N TYR A 78 0.17 -0.74 -7.07
CA TYR A 78 -0.42 -0.65 -5.73
C TYR A 78 -0.57 -2.04 -5.15
N CYS A 79 -0.36 -2.18 -3.84
CA CYS A 79 -0.58 -3.45 -3.16
C CYS A 79 -1.39 -3.24 -1.90
N VAL A 80 -2.24 -4.21 -1.59
CA VAL A 80 -2.92 -4.32 -0.30
C VAL A 80 -2.50 -5.61 0.36
N VAL A 81 -2.05 -5.52 1.61
CA VAL A 81 -1.59 -6.65 2.40
C VAL A 81 -2.65 -6.96 3.45
N ALA A 82 -3.33 -8.07 3.28
CA ALA A 82 -4.30 -8.60 4.24
C ALA A 82 -3.62 -9.69 5.10
N PRO A 83 -4.29 -10.23 6.13
CA PRO A 83 -3.64 -11.22 7.01
C PRO A 83 -3.07 -12.44 6.30
N ARG A 84 -3.71 -12.91 5.22
CA ARG A 84 -3.33 -14.15 4.54
C ARG A 84 -2.86 -13.99 3.10
N VAL A 85 -3.02 -12.82 2.51
CA VAL A 85 -2.76 -12.64 1.09
C VAL A 85 -2.35 -11.20 0.80
N THR A 86 -1.54 -11.03 -0.24
CA THR A 86 -1.20 -9.72 -0.80
C THR A 86 -1.74 -9.65 -2.22
N ILE A 87 -2.50 -8.59 -2.51
CA ILE A 87 -3.05 -8.32 -3.83
C ILE A 87 -2.32 -7.12 -4.42
N ALA A 88 -1.88 -7.26 -5.67
CA ALA A 88 -1.28 -6.17 -6.42
C ALA A 88 -2.21 -5.71 -7.54
N ARG A 89 -2.20 -4.42 -7.82
CA ARG A 89 -2.93 -3.83 -8.93
C ARG A 89 -2.03 -2.93 -9.76
N THR A 90 -2.04 -3.14 -11.06
CA THR A 90 -1.42 -2.25 -12.05
C THR A 90 -2.46 -1.97 -13.11
N GLY A 91 -2.82 -0.68 -13.31
CA GLY A 91 -3.92 -0.33 -14.19
C GLY A 91 -5.25 -0.84 -13.65
N THR A 92 -5.87 -1.78 -14.34
CA THR A 92 -7.18 -2.36 -13.96
C THR A 92 -7.09 -3.84 -13.56
N ILE A 93 -5.88 -4.39 -13.49
CA ILE A 93 -5.66 -5.82 -13.26
C ILE A 93 -5.20 -6.06 -11.83
N ASP A 94 -5.97 -6.85 -11.08
CA ASP A 94 -5.63 -7.29 -9.73
C ASP A 94 -5.10 -8.72 -9.79
N GLU A 95 -4.04 -8.99 -9.05
CA GLU A 95 -3.47 -10.33 -8.96
C GLU A 95 -2.96 -10.62 -7.55
N THR A 96 -3.05 -11.88 -7.15
CA THR A 96 -2.45 -12.35 -5.90
C THR A 96 -0.95 -12.52 -6.13
N ILE A 97 -0.13 -12.00 -5.22
CA ILE A 97 1.33 -12.14 -5.30
C ILE A 97 1.77 -13.36 -4.49
N SER A 98 2.52 -14.26 -5.14
CA SER A 98 3.14 -15.41 -4.49
C SER A 98 4.42 -15.81 -5.23
N PRO A 99 5.59 -15.91 -4.54
CA PRO A 99 5.81 -15.57 -3.15
C PRO A 99 5.66 -14.07 -2.88
N GLU A 100 5.32 -13.73 -1.65
CA GLU A 100 5.17 -12.33 -1.26
C GLU A 100 6.54 -11.65 -1.13
N PRO A 101 6.65 -10.35 -1.47
CA PRO A 101 7.85 -9.58 -1.19
C PRO A 101 8.13 -9.52 0.33
N TRP A 102 9.39 -9.31 0.70
CA TRP A 102 9.80 -9.27 2.10
C TRP A 102 9.05 -8.20 2.92
N TRP A 103 8.70 -7.07 2.29
CA TRP A 103 8.02 -5.98 2.98
C TRP A 103 6.59 -6.34 3.40
N ALA A 104 5.99 -7.38 2.83
CA ALA A 104 4.65 -7.82 3.23
C ALA A 104 4.62 -8.30 4.68
N ALA A 105 5.62 -9.09 5.10
CA ALA A 105 5.74 -9.53 6.49
C ALA A 105 6.00 -8.34 7.42
N LEU A 106 6.83 -7.39 7.01
CA LEU A 106 7.09 -6.18 7.79
C LEU A 106 5.83 -5.34 7.95
N LEU A 107 5.05 -5.20 6.89
CA LEU A 107 3.80 -4.43 6.90
C LEU A 107 2.78 -5.05 7.86
N ARG A 108 2.66 -6.39 7.87
CA ARG A 108 1.81 -7.11 8.83
C ARG A 108 2.25 -6.86 10.26
N LEU A 109 3.55 -6.93 10.52
CA LEU A 109 4.10 -6.67 11.84
C LEU A 109 3.81 -5.24 12.28
N ALA A 110 4.07 -4.25 11.44
CA ALA A 110 3.81 -2.85 11.74
C ALA A 110 2.32 -2.56 11.95
N SER A 111 1.45 -3.26 11.23
CA SER A 111 -0.01 -3.19 11.36
C SER A 111 -0.54 -3.87 12.62
N GLY A 112 0.22 -4.78 13.20
CA GLY A 112 -0.20 -5.56 14.37
C GLY A 112 -1.02 -6.79 14.02
N MET A 113 -1.06 -7.21 12.77
CA MET A 113 -1.76 -8.43 12.36
C MET A 113 -0.78 -9.59 12.17
N ARG A 114 -1.32 -10.81 12.26
CA ARG A 114 -0.57 -12.03 12.00
C ARG A 114 -1.01 -12.65 10.68
N LYS A 115 -0.10 -13.39 10.05
CA LYS A 115 -0.39 -14.02 8.75
C LYS A 115 -1.52 -15.04 8.81
N GLU A 116 -1.66 -15.74 9.95
CA GLU A 116 -2.69 -16.76 10.14
C GLU A 116 -4.03 -16.22 10.60
N ASP A 117 -4.11 -14.97 10.95
CA ASP A 117 -5.33 -14.37 11.52
C ASP A 117 -6.43 -14.16 10.48
#